data_876e12b1521602ad439b764f59e658eb
#
_entry.id   876e12b1521602ad439b764f59e658eb
#
_cell.length_a   1.000
_cell.length_b   1.000
_cell.length_c   1.000
_cell.angle_alpha   90.00
_cell.angle_beta   90.00
_cell.angle_gamma   90.00
#
_symmetry.space_group_name_H-M   'P 1'
#
loop_
_entity.id
_entity.type
_entity.pdbx_description
1 polymer ?
#
loop_
_entity_poly.entity_id
_entity_poly.type
_entity_poly.pdbx_seq_one_letter_code
_entity_poly.pdbx_strand_id
1 'polypeptide(L)'
;MRRAPSLLATLAFALSATTLTGQVAVPAPAAEKCSLTWAGFEDQIEKLLLEGKVLKTEDVPIGVTKPQRATLEGGSRFAWKPIRPGYSKGFMESYKAEIAAYKLDRMLDMHMVPPIVERKLDGLTGAAVYWVENTKGWSVTAPPQGPEPMWSQQLTRMKMFDMLIANLDRNQGNLLYDNDWHLFLIDHSRAFIDKKDLKNLSPLGRVDRKLWEKMQALTMADLDRGLDKWIGNAEKKALLARRDLMAKNIAELIKTRGEQSVFYQ
;
A
#
# COMPACT_ATOMS: atom_id res chain seq x y z
N MET A 1 50.00 -46.82 -64.24
CA MET A 1 48.52 -46.68 -64.48
C MET A 1 47.79 -47.50 -63.37
N ARG A 2 47.34 -46.93 -62.29
CA ARG A 2 46.30 -47.48 -61.42
C ARG A 2 45.61 -46.32 -60.72
N ARG A 3 44.30 -46.13 -60.97
CA ARG A 3 43.44 -45.13 -60.45
C ARG A 3 42.97 -45.58 -59.00
N ALA A 4 43.03 -44.70 -58.03
CA ALA A 4 42.43 -44.87 -56.70
C ALA A 4 40.95 -44.38 -56.69
N PRO A 5 40.05 -45.01 -55.98
CA PRO A 5 38.66 -44.55 -55.87
C PRO A 5 38.47 -43.56 -54.72
N SER A 6 37.66 -42.54 -55.03
CA SER A 6 37.18 -41.53 -54.05
C SER A 6 36.15 -42.12 -53.06
N LEU A 7 36.39 -41.92 -51.76
CA LEU A 7 35.39 -42.13 -50.74
C LEU A 7 34.63 -40.81 -50.48
N LEU A 8 33.34 -40.80 -50.79
CA LEU A 8 32.41 -39.77 -50.32
C LEU A 8 32.00 -40.08 -48.87
N ALA A 9 32.35 -39.20 -47.95
CA ALA A 9 31.87 -39.23 -46.60
C ALA A 9 30.59 -38.36 -46.46
N THR A 10 29.46 -39.02 -46.19
CA THR A 10 28.18 -38.34 -45.92
C THR A 10 28.13 -37.92 -44.48
N LEU A 11 28.16 -36.61 -44.22
CA LEU A 11 27.96 -36.04 -42.89
C LEU A 11 26.45 -35.96 -42.62
N ALA A 12 25.95 -36.73 -41.66
CA ALA A 12 24.59 -36.59 -41.13
C ALA A 12 24.58 -35.52 -40.03
N PHE A 13 23.90 -34.39 -40.31
CA PHE A 13 23.63 -33.38 -39.29
C PHE A 13 22.42 -33.82 -38.45
N ALA A 14 22.63 -34.16 -37.17
CA ALA A 14 21.56 -34.36 -36.20
C ALA A 14 21.15 -32.96 -35.64
N LEU A 15 19.96 -32.48 -36.03
CA LEU A 15 19.34 -31.33 -35.40
C LEU A 15 18.79 -31.75 -34.01
N SER A 16 19.49 -31.35 -32.97
CA SER A 16 18.96 -31.40 -31.60
C SER A 16 18.07 -30.18 -31.35
N ALA A 17 16.76 -30.38 -31.29
CA ALA A 17 15.82 -29.34 -30.86
C ALA A 17 15.90 -29.20 -29.35
N THR A 18 16.62 -28.17 -28.88
CA THR A 18 16.57 -27.72 -27.47
C THR A 18 15.32 -26.86 -27.29
N THR A 19 14.31 -27.41 -26.64
CA THR A 19 13.17 -26.64 -26.15
C THR A 19 13.64 -25.73 -25.01
N LEU A 20 13.85 -24.45 -25.29
CA LEU A 20 13.99 -23.43 -24.24
C LEU A 20 12.62 -23.26 -23.55
N THR A 21 12.43 -23.89 -22.42
CA THR A 21 11.39 -23.48 -21.47
C THR A 21 11.85 -22.14 -20.87
N GLY A 22 11.30 -21.05 -21.40
CA GLY A 22 11.53 -19.72 -20.87
C GLY A 22 10.90 -19.61 -19.47
N GLN A 23 11.68 -19.91 -18.43
CA GLN A 23 11.38 -19.39 -17.10
C GLN A 23 11.53 -17.88 -17.19
N VAL A 24 10.42 -17.16 -17.07
CA VAL A 24 10.44 -15.73 -16.83
C VAL A 24 11.08 -15.56 -15.45
N ALA A 25 12.36 -15.26 -15.42
CA ALA A 25 13.04 -14.88 -14.20
C ALA A 25 12.41 -13.56 -13.74
N VAL A 26 11.66 -13.61 -12.64
CA VAL A 26 11.32 -12.40 -11.89
C VAL A 26 12.66 -11.80 -11.49
N PRO A 27 12.97 -10.56 -11.87
CA PRO A 27 14.23 -9.95 -11.50
C PRO A 27 14.33 -9.96 -9.98
N ALA A 28 15.42 -10.51 -9.45
CA ALA A 28 15.75 -10.39 -8.04
C ALA A 28 15.73 -8.91 -7.69
N PRO A 29 15.12 -8.50 -6.56
CA PRO A 29 15.09 -7.11 -6.17
C PRO A 29 16.52 -6.59 -6.15
N ALA A 30 16.78 -5.56 -6.96
CA ALA A 30 18.06 -4.87 -6.93
C ALA A 30 18.26 -4.39 -5.50
N ALA A 31 19.25 -4.96 -4.81
CA ALA A 31 19.63 -4.56 -3.49
C ALA A 31 19.90 -3.07 -3.48
N GLU A 32 19.28 -2.37 -2.55
CA GLU A 32 19.66 -1.08 -1.96
C GLU A 32 19.03 0.23 -2.44
N LYS A 33 18.08 0.33 -3.39
CA LYS A 33 17.78 1.70 -3.84
C LYS A 33 16.40 2.27 -3.61
N CYS A 34 15.33 1.55 -3.42
CA CYS A 34 14.03 2.17 -3.13
C CYS A 34 13.03 1.14 -2.59
N SER A 35 12.40 1.46 -1.47
CA SER A 35 11.37 0.59 -0.90
C SER A 35 10.02 0.71 -1.61
N LEU A 36 9.83 1.72 -2.46
CA LEU A 36 8.67 1.87 -3.37
C LEU A 36 8.72 0.89 -4.55
N THR A 37 8.99 -0.38 -4.26
CA THR A 37 9.15 -1.41 -5.30
C THR A 37 7.85 -1.77 -6.01
N TRP A 38 6.70 -1.31 -5.50
CA TRP A 38 5.39 -1.58 -6.10
C TRP A 38 4.88 -0.47 -7.01
N ALA A 39 5.42 0.75 -6.94
CA ALA A 39 4.94 1.86 -7.76
C ALA A 39 5.09 1.53 -9.25
N GLY A 40 3.97 1.46 -9.95
CA GLY A 40 3.90 1.00 -11.35
C GLY A 40 3.85 -0.52 -11.53
N PHE A 41 3.91 -1.31 -10.45
CA PHE A 41 3.85 -2.78 -10.46
C PHE A 41 2.77 -3.33 -9.51
N GLU A 42 1.81 -2.51 -9.12
CA GLU A 42 0.79 -2.85 -8.14
C GLU A 42 0.04 -4.13 -8.52
N ASP A 43 -0.34 -4.29 -9.77
CA ASP A 43 -1.09 -5.48 -10.24
C ASP A 43 -0.25 -6.76 -10.15
N GLN A 44 1.06 -6.67 -10.44
CA GLN A 44 1.98 -7.79 -10.28
C GLN A 44 2.17 -8.17 -8.82
N ILE A 45 2.30 -7.19 -7.93
CA ILE A 45 2.41 -7.43 -6.49
C ILE A 45 1.08 -7.96 -5.92
N GLU A 46 -0.07 -7.41 -6.32
CA GLU A 46 -1.38 -7.96 -5.95
C GLU A 46 -1.50 -9.42 -6.37
N LYS A 47 -1.14 -9.76 -7.60
CA LYS A 47 -1.13 -11.14 -8.09
C LYS A 47 -0.20 -12.04 -7.28
N LEU A 48 1.01 -11.57 -6.98
CA LEU A 48 1.95 -12.31 -6.13
C LEU A 48 1.39 -12.56 -4.72
N LEU A 49 0.75 -11.56 -4.12
CA LEU A 49 0.11 -11.70 -2.81
C LEU A 49 -1.09 -12.66 -2.83
N LEU A 50 -1.85 -12.71 -3.93
CA LEU A 50 -3.00 -13.59 -4.10
C LEU A 50 -2.59 -15.05 -4.33
N GLU A 51 -1.67 -15.28 -5.25
CA GLU A 51 -1.38 -16.60 -5.83
C GLU A 51 -0.08 -17.23 -5.31
N GLY A 52 0.86 -16.41 -4.80
CA GLY A 52 2.17 -16.87 -4.38
C GLY A 52 2.10 -17.98 -3.32
N LYS A 53 2.89 -19.04 -3.49
CA LYS A 53 2.93 -20.17 -2.55
C LYS A 53 3.59 -19.75 -1.25
N VAL A 54 2.89 -19.91 -0.12
CA VAL A 54 3.44 -19.65 1.22
C VAL A 54 4.35 -20.80 1.62
N LEU A 55 5.58 -20.50 1.98
CA LEU A 55 6.55 -21.47 2.46
C LEU A 55 6.57 -21.60 3.98
N LYS A 56 6.38 -20.47 4.68
CA LYS A 56 6.32 -20.44 6.15
C LYS A 56 5.59 -19.23 6.66
N THR A 57 5.09 -19.31 7.88
CA THR A 57 4.55 -18.20 8.66
C THR A 57 5.31 -18.09 9.98
N GLU A 58 5.50 -16.87 10.46
CA GLU A 58 6.19 -16.55 11.70
C GLU A 58 5.41 -15.48 12.45
N ASP A 59 5.28 -15.59 13.77
CA ASP A 59 4.64 -14.55 14.56
C ASP A 59 5.47 -13.27 14.54
N VAL A 60 4.81 -12.12 14.38
CA VAL A 60 5.46 -10.83 14.53
C VAL A 60 5.34 -10.43 16.01
N PRO A 61 6.48 -10.24 16.72
CA PRO A 61 6.48 -9.99 18.16
C PRO A 61 5.91 -8.62 18.55
N ILE A 62 5.56 -7.78 17.56
CA ILE A 62 5.06 -6.41 17.74
C ILE A 62 3.65 -6.31 17.16
N GLY A 63 2.75 -5.65 17.88
CA GLY A 63 1.38 -5.36 17.44
C GLY A 63 0.30 -6.02 18.31
N VAL A 64 -0.75 -5.27 18.58
CA VAL A 64 -1.89 -5.72 19.42
C VAL A 64 -2.68 -6.84 18.73
N THR A 65 -2.69 -6.85 17.41
CA THR A 65 -3.46 -7.79 16.58
C THR A 65 -2.71 -9.10 16.29
N LYS A 66 -1.47 -9.25 16.80
CA LYS A 66 -0.60 -10.41 16.59
C LYS A 66 -0.55 -10.84 15.10
N PRO A 67 -0.13 -9.96 14.20
CA PRO A 67 0.00 -10.31 12.80
C PRO A 67 1.06 -11.40 12.63
N GLN A 68 0.88 -12.24 11.62
CA GLN A 68 1.90 -13.19 11.20
C GLN A 68 2.64 -12.64 9.98
N ARG A 69 3.92 -12.95 9.87
CA ARG A 69 4.70 -12.68 8.68
C ARG A 69 4.80 -13.96 7.86
N ALA A 70 4.20 -13.95 6.67
CA ALA A 70 4.29 -15.05 5.72
C ALA A 70 5.40 -14.79 4.71
N THR A 71 6.17 -15.83 4.39
CA THR A 71 7.20 -15.82 3.34
C THR A 71 6.70 -16.63 2.15
N LEU A 72 6.73 -16.02 0.97
CA LEU A 72 6.37 -16.63 -0.29
C LEU A 72 7.57 -17.34 -0.95
N GLU A 73 7.28 -18.29 -1.84
CA GLU A 73 8.28 -18.79 -2.77
C GLU A 73 8.87 -17.62 -3.58
N GLY A 74 10.19 -17.56 -3.70
CA GLY A 74 10.88 -16.40 -4.28
C GLY A 74 11.28 -15.32 -3.26
N GLY A 75 10.96 -15.50 -1.95
CA GLY A 75 11.48 -14.70 -0.85
C GLY A 75 10.66 -13.47 -0.46
N SER A 76 9.70 -13.02 -1.28
CA SER A 76 8.80 -11.93 -0.91
C SER A 76 7.96 -12.27 0.32
N ARG A 77 7.58 -11.27 1.09
CA ARG A 77 6.87 -11.44 2.36
C ARG A 77 5.61 -10.60 2.42
N PHE A 78 4.68 -10.99 3.28
CA PHE A 78 3.52 -10.16 3.64
C PHE A 78 3.16 -10.31 5.11
N ALA A 79 2.57 -9.26 5.69
CA ALA A 79 1.92 -9.35 6.99
C ALA A 79 0.51 -9.93 6.79
N TRP A 80 0.20 -10.99 7.53
CA TRP A 80 -1.10 -11.64 7.50
C TRP A 80 -1.97 -11.14 8.65
N LYS A 81 -3.13 -10.56 8.32
CA LYS A 81 -4.05 -9.95 9.28
C LYS A 81 -5.46 -10.50 9.11
N PRO A 82 -5.84 -11.63 9.75
CA PRO A 82 -7.18 -12.21 9.66
C PRO A 82 -8.16 -11.56 10.66
N ILE A 83 -8.19 -10.23 10.72
CA ILE A 83 -9.03 -9.46 11.65
C ILE A 83 -10.47 -9.45 11.15
N ARG A 84 -11.33 -10.28 11.72
CA ARG A 84 -12.76 -10.32 11.37
C ARG A 84 -13.40 -8.96 11.66
N PRO A 85 -14.28 -8.46 10.74
CA PRO A 85 -15.04 -7.24 11.00
C PRO A 85 -15.84 -7.35 12.31
N GLY A 86 -15.67 -6.40 13.22
CA GLY A 86 -16.37 -6.39 14.50
C GLY A 86 -15.75 -5.46 15.53
N TYR A 87 -16.42 -5.33 16.67
CA TYR A 87 -15.91 -4.55 17.78
C TYR A 87 -14.93 -5.36 18.62
N SER A 88 -13.74 -4.79 18.85
CA SER A 88 -12.71 -5.34 19.72
C SER A 88 -12.14 -4.22 20.59
N LYS A 89 -12.14 -4.41 21.92
CA LYS A 89 -11.61 -3.43 22.90
C LYS A 89 -12.14 -2.00 22.71
N GLY A 90 -13.41 -1.87 22.31
CA GLY A 90 -14.06 -0.57 22.12
C GLY A 90 -13.84 0.07 20.73
N PHE A 91 -13.15 -0.61 19.82
CA PHE A 91 -12.92 -0.14 18.46
C PHE A 91 -13.55 -1.09 17.44
N MET A 92 -14.08 -0.53 16.37
CA MET A 92 -14.43 -1.32 15.18
C MET A 92 -13.14 -1.64 14.44
N GLU A 93 -12.87 -2.93 14.23
CA GLU A 93 -11.68 -3.42 13.53
C GLU A 93 -12.09 -4.31 12.36
N SER A 94 -11.38 -4.23 11.25
CA SER A 94 -11.67 -5.03 10.06
C SER A 94 -10.45 -5.17 9.15
N TYR A 95 -10.17 -6.40 8.69
CA TYR A 95 -9.22 -6.61 7.60
C TYR A 95 -9.67 -5.92 6.30
N LYS A 96 -10.98 -5.70 6.12
CA LYS A 96 -11.53 -5.02 4.96
C LYS A 96 -11.14 -3.53 4.92
N ALA A 97 -11.01 -2.89 6.09
CA ALA A 97 -10.56 -1.51 6.19
C ALA A 97 -9.09 -1.35 5.74
N GLU A 98 -8.23 -2.34 6.01
CA GLU A 98 -6.86 -2.38 5.46
C GLU A 98 -6.87 -2.35 3.93
N ILE A 99 -7.70 -3.22 3.31
CA ILE A 99 -7.79 -3.30 1.85
C ILE A 99 -8.40 -2.03 1.26
N ALA A 100 -9.44 -1.50 1.90
CA ALA A 100 -10.08 -0.24 1.48
C ALA A 100 -9.09 0.93 1.49
N ALA A 101 -8.21 1.01 2.50
CA ALA A 101 -7.16 2.04 2.58
C ALA A 101 -6.20 1.95 1.39
N TYR A 102 -5.71 0.76 1.08
CA TYR A 102 -4.86 0.57 -0.10
C TYR A 102 -5.57 0.90 -1.42
N LYS A 103 -6.80 0.43 -1.60
CA LYS A 103 -7.56 0.71 -2.83
C LYS A 103 -7.83 2.21 -3.00
N LEU A 104 -8.12 2.92 -1.91
CA LEU A 104 -8.28 4.38 -1.96
C LEU A 104 -6.95 5.10 -2.19
N ASP A 105 -5.84 4.63 -1.61
CA ASP A 105 -4.49 5.14 -1.88
C ASP A 105 -4.17 5.06 -3.39
N ARG A 106 -4.47 3.93 -4.04
CA ARG A 106 -4.35 3.77 -5.51
C ARG A 106 -5.23 4.77 -6.27
N MET A 107 -6.51 4.93 -5.87
CA MET A 107 -7.43 5.87 -6.52
C MET A 107 -6.93 7.31 -6.43
N LEU A 108 -6.24 7.65 -5.33
CA LEU A 108 -5.66 8.96 -5.06
C LEU A 108 -4.22 9.10 -5.59
N ASP A 109 -3.61 8.01 -6.06
CA ASP A 109 -2.24 7.97 -6.57
C ASP A 109 -1.22 8.50 -5.53
N MET A 110 -1.34 8.01 -4.30
CA MET A 110 -0.50 8.44 -3.18
C MET A 110 0.77 7.60 -3.03
N HIS A 111 0.68 6.30 -3.29
CA HIS A 111 1.74 5.31 -3.11
C HIS A 111 2.34 5.27 -1.70
N MET A 112 1.52 5.54 -0.68
CA MET A 112 1.95 5.53 0.72
C MET A 112 1.46 4.29 1.48
N VAL A 113 0.39 3.64 1.01
CA VAL A 113 -0.12 2.39 1.59
C VAL A 113 0.40 1.21 0.77
N PRO A 114 1.15 0.27 1.38
CA PRO A 114 1.64 -0.91 0.66
C PRO A 114 0.50 -1.71 0.02
N PRO A 115 0.74 -2.46 -1.08
CA PRO A 115 -0.27 -3.31 -1.70
C PRO A 115 -0.90 -4.30 -0.72
N ILE A 116 -2.23 -4.40 -0.76
CA ILE A 116 -3.02 -5.26 0.13
C ILE A 116 -4.07 -6.00 -0.68
N VAL A 117 -4.16 -7.30 -0.46
CA VAL A 117 -5.20 -8.14 -1.07
C VAL A 117 -5.96 -8.94 -0.02
N GLU A 118 -7.19 -9.34 -0.34
CA GLU A 118 -7.91 -10.37 0.42
C GLU A 118 -7.31 -11.73 0.08
N ARG A 119 -6.87 -12.46 1.10
CA ARG A 119 -6.34 -13.81 0.93
C ARG A 119 -6.98 -14.76 1.94
N LYS A 120 -7.06 -16.03 1.58
CA LYS A 120 -7.38 -17.13 2.50
C LYS A 120 -6.08 -17.86 2.84
N LEU A 121 -5.78 -18.00 4.14
CA LEU A 121 -4.63 -18.73 4.65
C LEU A 121 -5.09 -19.52 5.89
N ASP A 122 -4.73 -20.80 5.97
CA ASP A 122 -5.08 -21.71 7.07
C ASP A 122 -6.58 -21.69 7.44
N GLY A 123 -7.44 -21.62 6.42
CA GLY A 123 -8.90 -21.60 6.58
C GLY A 123 -9.49 -20.24 6.95
N LEU A 124 -8.69 -19.25 7.30
CA LEU A 124 -9.11 -17.89 7.63
C LEU A 124 -9.01 -16.94 6.42
N THR A 125 -9.95 -16.00 6.31
CA THR A 125 -9.88 -14.91 5.34
C THR A 125 -9.39 -13.64 6.03
N GLY A 126 -8.47 -12.91 5.39
CA GLY A 126 -7.89 -11.69 5.96
C GLY A 126 -7.14 -10.86 4.93
N ALA A 127 -6.47 -9.80 5.40
CA ALA A 127 -5.61 -8.96 4.60
C ALA A 127 -4.19 -9.52 4.52
N ALA A 128 -3.67 -9.69 3.31
CA ALA A 128 -2.25 -9.90 3.03
C ALA A 128 -1.63 -8.56 2.64
N VAL A 129 -0.88 -7.96 3.55
CA VAL A 129 -0.25 -6.64 3.40
C VAL A 129 1.18 -6.85 2.94
N TYR A 130 1.57 -6.34 1.78
CA TYR A 130 2.93 -6.44 1.27
C TYR A 130 3.94 -5.96 2.31
N TRP A 131 4.95 -6.80 2.59
CA TRP A 131 6.00 -6.46 3.54
C TRP A 131 7.05 -5.61 2.86
N VAL A 132 7.11 -4.34 3.26
CA VAL A 132 8.08 -3.39 2.72
C VAL A 132 9.43 -3.65 3.37
N GLU A 133 10.40 -4.05 2.56
CA GLU A 133 11.76 -4.33 3.03
C GLU A 133 12.56 -3.04 3.22
N ASN A 134 13.66 -3.13 3.97
CA ASN A 134 14.61 -2.03 4.19
C ASN A 134 13.99 -0.75 4.77
N THR A 135 12.94 -0.92 5.58
CA THR A 135 12.28 0.20 6.26
C THR A 135 12.70 0.27 7.73
N LYS A 136 12.59 1.48 8.26
CA LYS A 136 12.77 1.81 9.69
C LYS A 136 11.43 2.18 10.29
N GLY A 137 11.17 1.74 11.53
CA GLY A 137 10.04 2.22 12.31
C GLY A 137 10.27 3.63 12.83
N TRP A 138 9.18 4.35 13.05
CA TRP A 138 9.23 5.67 13.68
C TRP A 138 9.62 5.55 15.16
N SER A 139 10.67 6.24 15.56
CA SER A 139 11.07 6.33 16.96
C SER A 139 10.36 7.49 17.67
N VAL A 140 9.78 7.21 18.85
CA VAL A 140 9.13 8.24 19.68
C VAL A 140 10.16 9.17 20.32
N THR A 141 11.30 8.61 20.74
CA THR A 141 12.36 9.36 21.44
C THR A 141 13.25 10.15 20.48
N ALA A 142 13.34 9.72 19.23
CA ALA A 142 14.09 10.38 18.18
C ALA A 142 13.25 10.37 16.88
N PRO A 143 12.25 11.25 16.76
CA PRO A 143 11.41 11.33 15.56
C PRO A 143 12.29 11.55 14.31
N PRO A 144 12.05 10.83 13.22
CA PRO A 144 12.82 10.99 12.01
C PRO A 144 12.59 12.37 11.40
N GLN A 145 13.65 12.99 10.89
CA GLN A 145 13.64 14.26 10.21
C GLN A 145 14.20 14.07 8.80
N GLY A 146 13.32 13.95 7.84
CA GLY A 146 13.67 13.81 6.44
C GLY A 146 13.95 15.17 5.79
N PRO A 147 14.43 15.18 4.53
CA PRO A 147 14.72 16.38 3.79
C PRO A 147 13.44 17.19 3.49
N GLU A 148 13.50 18.49 3.75
CA GLU A 148 12.41 19.42 3.45
C GLU A 148 12.47 19.91 1.99
N PRO A 149 11.35 20.23 1.35
CA PRO A 149 9.97 20.18 1.88
C PRO A 149 9.29 18.81 1.75
N MET A 150 9.95 17.81 1.17
CA MET A 150 9.40 16.50 0.86
C MET A 150 8.83 15.79 2.10
N TRP A 151 9.57 15.83 3.22
CA TRP A 151 9.16 15.16 4.45
C TRP A 151 7.87 15.77 5.03
N SER A 152 7.83 17.08 5.19
CA SER A 152 6.64 17.80 5.66
C SER A 152 5.43 17.60 4.72
N GLN A 153 5.67 17.51 3.42
CA GLN A 153 4.62 17.25 2.44
C GLN A 153 4.04 15.84 2.60
N GLN A 154 4.86 14.82 2.81
CA GLN A 154 4.39 13.45 3.06
C GLN A 154 3.61 13.36 4.39
N LEU A 155 4.07 14.02 5.44
CA LEU A 155 3.33 14.09 6.71
C LEU A 155 1.97 14.80 6.54
N THR A 156 1.91 15.79 5.67
CA THR A 156 0.65 16.46 5.32
C THR A 156 -0.27 15.53 4.54
N ARG A 157 0.23 14.80 3.56
CA ARG A 157 -0.55 13.78 2.82
C ARG A 157 -1.11 12.71 3.76
N MET A 158 -0.30 12.21 4.68
CA MET A 158 -0.74 11.28 5.73
C MET A 158 -1.92 11.85 6.51
N LYS A 159 -1.81 13.08 7.04
CA LYS A 159 -2.89 13.72 7.80
C LYS A 159 -4.15 13.91 6.97
N MET A 160 -4.03 14.34 5.72
CA MET A 160 -5.16 14.49 4.81
C MET A 160 -5.86 13.15 4.57
N PHE A 161 -5.09 12.08 4.37
CA PHE A 161 -5.61 10.74 4.15
C PHE A 161 -6.31 10.20 5.41
N ASP A 162 -5.66 10.27 6.58
CA ASP A 162 -6.23 9.85 7.86
C ASP A 162 -7.53 10.61 8.19
N MET A 163 -7.62 11.90 7.86
CA MET A 163 -8.86 12.67 8.00
C MET A 163 -9.95 12.15 7.06
N LEU A 164 -9.61 11.86 5.80
CA LEU A 164 -10.57 11.38 4.81
C LEU A 164 -11.16 10.03 5.21
N ILE A 165 -10.33 9.10 5.66
CA ILE A 165 -10.74 7.73 6.04
C ILE A 165 -11.16 7.59 7.50
N ALA A 166 -11.09 8.67 8.30
CA ALA A 166 -11.30 8.68 9.76
C ALA A 166 -10.42 7.65 10.49
N ASN A 167 -9.12 7.62 10.17
CA ASN A 167 -8.18 6.79 10.89
C ASN A 167 -7.80 7.46 12.24
N LEU A 168 -8.43 7.03 13.32
CA LEU A 168 -8.22 7.58 14.67
C LEU A 168 -7.05 6.92 15.42
N ASP A 169 -6.42 5.90 14.84
CA ASP A 169 -5.37 5.10 15.48
C ASP A 169 -3.97 5.34 14.86
N ARG A 170 -3.77 6.49 14.19
CA ARG A 170 -2.45 6.82 13.65
C ARG A 170 -1.48 7.13 14.79
N ASN A 171 -0.68 6.16 15.15
CA ASN A 171 0.42 6.29 16.09
C ASN A 171 1.77 6.01 15.39
N GLN A 172 2.88 6.26 16.08
CA GLN A 172 4.21 6.11 15.51
C GLN A 172 4.53 4.66 15.08
N GLY A 173 3.96 3.65 15.76
CA GLY A 173 4.12 2.24 15.39
C GLY A 173 3.50 1.89 14.03
N ASN A 174 2.64 2.75 13.50
CA ASN A 174 1.95 2.58 12.22
C ASN A 174 2.60 3.37 11.08
N LEU A 175 3.85 3.82 11.28
CA LEU A 175 4.63 4.60 10.34
C LEU A 175 5.98 3.94 10.09
N LEU A 176 6.29 3.72 8.82
CA LEU A 176 7.60 3.24 8.38
C LEU A 176 8.19 4.24 7.39
N TYR A 177 9.51 4.30 7.30
CA TYR A 177 10.20 5.08 6.28
C TYR A 177 11.44 4.33 5.79
N ASP A 178 11.85 4.61 4.55
CA ASP A 178 13.03 4.00 3.94
C ASP A 178 14.26 4.95 3.99
N ASN A 179 15.34 4.51 3.35
CA ASN A 179 16.56 5.32 3.26
C ASN A 179 16.45 6.52 2.32
N ASP A 180 15.46 6.50 1.40
CA ASP A 180 15.15 7.61 0.48
C ASP A 180 14.08 8.54 1.06
N TRP A 181 13.69 8.33 2.33
CA TRP A 181 12.72 9.12 3.08
C TRP A 181 11.28 9.01 2.55
N HIS A 182 10.91 7.92 1.88
CA HIS A 182 9.51 7.67 1.60
C HIS A 182 8.80 7.22 2.88
N LEU A 183 7.64 7.81 3.14
CA LEU A 183 6.81 7.48 4.30
C LEU A 183 5.74 6.46 3.91
N PHE A 184 5.67 5.36 4.65
CA PHE A 184 4.68 4.30 4.45
C PHE A 184 3.71 4.23 5.62
N LEU A 185 2.43 4.09 5.28
CA LEU A 185 1.32 4.04 6.21
C LEU A 185 0.83 2.60 6.33
N ILE A 186 0.87 2.05 7.53
CA ILE A 186 0.38 0.70 7.82
C ILE A 186 -0.69 0.75 8.91
N ASP A 187 -1.39 -0.37 9.10
CA ASP A 187 -2.40 -0.57 10.15
C ASP A 187 -3.59 0.38 10.08
N HIS A 188 -4.45 0.13 9.10
CA HIS A 188 -5.70 0.87 8.88
C HIS A 188 -6.94 0.08 9.34
N SER A 189 -6.77 -0.97 10.16
CA SER A 189 -7.86 -1.85 10.56
C SER A 189 -9.02 -1.13 11.27
N ARG A 190 -8.77 0.06 11.84
CA ARG A 190 -9.74 0.91 12.57
C ARG A 190 -10.25 2.11 11.78
N ALA A 191 -9.90 2.21 10.50
CA ALA A 191 -10.36 3.28 9.63
C ALA A 191 -11.78 3.03 9.07
N PHE A 192 -12.28 3.99 8.30
CA PHE A 192 -13.58 3.93 7.61
C PHE A 192 -14.78 3.78 8.54
N ILE A 193 -14.76 4.43 9.68
CA ILE A 193 -15.93 4.54 10.55
C ILE A 193 -16.98 5.47 9.94
N ASP A 194 -18.25 5.26 10.28
CA ASP A 194 -19.40 6.02 9.74
C ASP A 194 -19.56 7.43 10.33
N LYS A 195 -18.63 7.89 11.17
CA LYS A 195 -18.60 9.24 11.71
C LYS A 195 -18.28 10.27 10.63
N LYS A 196 -19.09 11.30 10.56
CA LYS A 196 -19.00 12.37 9.54
C LYS A 196 -18.15 13.56 10.00
N ASP A 197 -17.85 13.69 11.28
CA ASP A 197 -17.11 14.81 11.86
C ASP A 197 -15.59 14.58 11.87
N LEU A 198 -14.83 15.65 12.11
CA LEU A 198 -13.37 15.66 12.16
C LEU A 198 -12.80 15.95 13.57
N LYS A 199 -13.66 15.86 14.62
CA LYS A 199 -13.33 16.37 15.97
C LYS A 199 -12.10 15.75 16.60
N ASN A 200 -11.82 14.48 16.32
CA ASN A 200 -10.71 13.73 16.91
C ASN A 200 -9.50 13.60 15.97
N LEU A 201 -9.46 14.40 14.90
CA LEU A 201 -8.41 14.35 13.90
C LEU A 201 -7.54 15.62 13.99
N SER A 202 -6.24 15.47 13.80
CA SER A 202 -5.30 16.59 13.84
C SER A 202 -5.62 17.61 12.76
N PRO A 203 -5.77 18.92 13.09
CA PRO A 203 -6.09 19.93 12.09
C PRO A 203 -4.98 20.06 11.04
N LEU A 204 -5.36 20.42 9.82
CA LEU A 204 -4.41 20.71 8.76
C LEU A 204 -3.80 22.10 8.96
N GLY A 205 -2.48 22.19 8.88
CA GLY A 205 -1.75 23.47 8.82
C GLY A 205 -1.39 23.87 7.38
N ARG A 206 -1.14 22.87 6.55
CA ARG A 206 -0.89 22.98 5.11
C ARG A 206 -1.60 21.86 4.37
N VAL A 207 -1.65 21.93 3.04
CA VAL A 207 -2.41 21.04 2.16
C VAL A 207 -1.53 20.68 0.96
N ASP A 208 -1.48 19.42 0.59
CA ASP A 208 -0.92 18.99 -0.71
C ASP A 208 -1.97 19.26 -1.80
N ARG A 209 -1.66 20.17 -2.74
CA ARG A 209 -2.60 20.61 -3.77
C ARG A 209 -3.07 19.45 -4.66
N LYS A 210 -2.13 18.66 -5.18
CA LYS A 210 -2.44 17.58 -6.10
C LYS A 210 -3.31 16.50 -5.45
N LEU A 211 -2.99 16.14 -4.21
CA LEU A 211 -3.81 15.19 -3.46
C LEU A 211 -5.19 15.76 -3.16
N TRP A 212 -5.28 17.04 -2.80
CA TRP A 212 -6.57 17.68 -2.54
C TRP A 212 -7.49 17.71 -3.78
N GLU A 213 -6.96 18.04 -4.94
CA GLU A 213 -7.69 18.01 -6.21
C GLU A 213 -8.27 16.61 -6.49
N LYS A 214 -7.48 15.55 -6.27
CA LYS A 214 -7.96 14.16 -6.41
C LYS A 214 -9.03 13.81 -5.38
N MET A 215 -8.88 14.24 -4.13
CA MET A 215 -9.89 14.02 -3.09
C MET A 215 -11.19 14.73 -3.41
N GLN A 216 -11.14 15.97 -3.91
CA GLN A 216 -12.33 16.73 -4.31
C GLN A 216 -13.07 16.07 -5.47
N ALA A 217 -12.35 15.48 -6.40
CA ALA A 217 -12.93 14.81 -7.57
C ALA A 217 -13.63 13.48 -7.24
N LEU A 218 -13.42 12.88 -6.06
CA LEU A 218 -14.06 11.61 -5.67
C LEU A 218 -15.59 11.76 -5.66
N THR A 219 -16.27 10.84 -6.32
CA THR A 219 -17.73 10.73 -6.33
C THR A 219 -18.18 9.44 -5.61
N MET A 220 -19.49 9.35 -5.31
CA MET A 220 -20.06 8.11 -4.81
C MET A 220 -19.87 6.95 -5.81
N ALA A 221 -20.00 7.21 -7.11
CA ALA A 221 -19.80 6.21 -8.15
C ALA A 221 -18.37 5.69 -8.20
N ASP A 222 -17.35 6.53 -7.90
CA ASP A 222 -15.97 6.10 -7.79
C ASP A 222 -15.77 5.21 -6.58
N LEU A 223 -16.35 5.58 -5.44
CA LEU A 223 -16.27 4.77 -4.21
C LEU A 223 -17.02 3.43 -4.36
N ASP A 224 -18.16 3.42 -5.06
CA ASP A 224 -18.90 2.18 -5.36
C ASP A 224 -18.04 1.26 -6.24
N ARG A 225 -17.43 1.78 -7.29
CA ARG A 225 -16.59 1.00 -8.19
C ARG A 225 -15.33 0.44 -7.50
N GLY A 226 -14.70 1.24 -6.63
CA GLY A 226 -13.41 0.88 -6.01
C GLY A 226 -13.53 0.19 -4.65
N LEU A 227 -14.56 0.51 -3.86
CA LEU A 227 -14.60 0.18 -2.43
C LEU A 227 -15.84 -0.61 -1.99
N ASP A 228 -16.84 -0.86 -2.85
CA ASP A 228 -18.12 -1.46 -2.45
C ASP A 228 -17.98 -2.84 -1.77
N LYS A 229 -16.99 -3.63 -2.18
CA LYS A 229 -16.67 -4.91 -1.54
C LYS A 229 -16.12 -4.76 -0.11
N TRP A 230 -15.55 -3.62 0.22
CA TRP A 230 -14.72 -3.42 1.41
C TRP A 230 -15.39 -2.61 2.49
N ILE A 231 -16.14 -1.58 2.12
CA ILE A 231 -16.86 -0.68 3.04
C ILE A 231 -18.31 -0.49 2.57
N GLY A 232 -19.21 -0.27 3.53
CA GLY A 232 -20.62 -0.09 3.26
C GLY A 232 -20.99 1.36 2.85
N ASN A 233 -22.28 1.55 2.52
CA ASN A 233 -22.78 2.85 2.10
C ASN A 233 -22.70 3.93 3.18
N ALA A 234 -22.81 3.56 4.46
CA ALA A 234 -22.69 4.50 5.57
C ALA A 234 -21.27 5.09 5.64
N GLU A 235 -20.26 4.24 5.53
CA GLU A 235 -18.85 4.64 5.55
C GLU A 235 -18.46 5.45 4.32
N LYS A 236 -18.96 5.10 3.11
CA LYS A 236 -18.75 5.88 1.88
C LYS A 236 -19.36 7.29 1.99
N LYS A 237 -20.60 7.38 2.46
CA LYS A 237 -21.27 8.69 2.72
C LYS A 237 -20.53 9.51 3.77
N ALA A 238 -20.04 8.87 4.83
CA ALA A 238 -19.25 9.54 5.87
C ALA A 238 -17.90 10.04 5.33
N LEU A 239 -17.23 9.28 4.47
CA LEU A 239 -16.00 9.69 3.80
C LEU A 239 -16.22 10.97 2.97
N LEU A 240 -17.26 11.00 2.13
CA LEU A 240 -17.59 12.20 1.34
C LEU A 240 -17.99 13.40 2.22
N ALA A 241 -18.72 13.16 3.30
CA ALA A 241 -19.05 14.23 4.25
C ALA A 241 -17.79 14.80 4.93
N ARG A 242 -16.81 13.98 5.30
CA ARG A 242 -15.53 14.45 5.84
C ARG A 242 -14.74 15.24 4.79
N ARG A 243 -14.68 14.78 3.53
CA ARG A 243 -14.10 15.55 2.43
C ARG A 243 -14.72 16.94 2.33
N ASP A 244 -16.05 17.06 2.43
CA ASP A 244 -16.75 18.35 2.34
C ASP A 244 -16.47 19.24 3.56
N LEU A 245 -16.25 18.66 4.75
CA LEU A 245 -15.77 19.39 5.93
C LEU A 245 -14.32 19.85 5.76
N MET A 246 -13.46 18.99 5.19
CA MET A 246 -12.07 19.38 4.84
C MET A 246 -12.09 20.58 3.87
N ALA A 247 -12.98 20.60 2.86
CA ALA A 247 -13.10 21.71 1.94
C ALA A 247 -13.42 23.03 2.66
N LYS A 248 -14.35 23.01 3.62
CA LYS A 248 -14.67 24.19 4.45
C LYS A 248 -13.48 24.66 5.28
N ASN A 249 -12.78 23.73 5.93
CA ASN A 249 -11.61 24.03 6.73
C ASN A 249 -10.47 24.62 5.89
N ILE A 250 -10.22 24.06 4.71
CA ILE A 250 -9.20 24.57 3.77
C ILE A 250 -9.57 25.97 3.28
N ALA A 251 -10.83 26.22 2.92
CA ALA A 251 -11.30 27.55 2.52
C ALA A 251 -11.07 28.60 3.63
N GLU A 252 -11.31 28.25 4.89
CA GLU A 252 -11.06 29.15 6.04
C GLU A 252 -9.55 29.36 6.26
N LEU A 253 -8.72 28.34 6.07
CA LEU A 253 -7.26 28.50 6.09
C LEU A 253 -6.76 29.46 5.01
N ILE A 254 -7.29 29.32 3.79
CA ILE A 254 -6.96 30.22 2.66
C ILE A 254 -7.33 31.67 2.98
N LYS A 255 -8.55 31.87 3.51
CA LYS A 255 -9.03 33.20 3.90
C LYS A 255 -8.16 33.87 4.97
N THR A 256 -7.66 33.08 5.93
CA THR A 256 -6.89 33.59 7.08
C THR A 256 -5.39 33.75 6.79
N ARG A 257 -4.81 32.92 5.93
CA ARG A 257 -3.36 32.84 5.71
C ARG A 257 -2.92 33.10 4.28
N GLY A 258 -3.85 33.22 3.35
CA GLY A 258 -3.57 33.28 1.92
C GLY A 258 -3.24 31.91 1.29
N GLU A 259 -3.58 31.76 0.04
CA GLU A 259 -3.51 30.46 -0.68
C GLU A 259 -2.06 29.92 -0.76
N GLN A 260 -1.09 30.80 -1.01
CA GLN A 260 0.33 30.42 -1.16
C GLN A 260 0.93 29.81 0.11
N SER A 261 0.46 30.21 1.30
CA SER A 261 0.95 29.68 2.57
C SER A 261 0.25 28.37 2.96
N VAL A 262 -0.91 28.08 2.38
CA VAL A 262 -1.70 26.90 2.68
C VAL A 262 -1.27 25.71 1.84
N PHE A 263 -1.00 25.89 0.55
CA PHE A 263 -0.67 24.79 -0.33
C PHE A 263 0.84 24.56 -0.48
N TYR A 264 1.20 23.27 -0.53
CA TYR A 264 2.44 22.85 -1.17
C TYR A 264 2.22 22.87 -2.69
N GLN A 265 3.21 23.35 -3.41
CA GLN A 265 3.19 23.43 -4.88
C GLN A 265 3.44 22.08 -5.52
#